data_39fa96704102981a2f17025e7aee9ff1
#
_entry.id   39fa96704102981a2f17025e7aee9ff1
#
_cell.length_a   1.000
_cell.length_b   1.000
_cell.length_c   1.000
_cell.angle_alpha   90.00
_cell.angle_beta   90.00
_cell.angle_gamma   90.00
#
_symmetry.space_group_name_H-M   'P 1'
#
loop_
_entity.id
_entity.type
_entity.pdbx_description
1 polymer ?
#
loop_
_entity_poly.entity_id
_entity_poly.type
_entity_poly.pdbx_seq_one_letter_code
_entity_poly.pdbx_strand_id
1 'polypeptide(L)'
;MSAINQSGWRPTAPERGGSAAPTFTGNKALMLEEALIFEIGDTETTGVDFPCAPAKAGAQFVSPPSRGHKLGGLERSSPIGLPGLSEPETVRHYTRLSRQNYAIDLGLFPLGSCTMKHNPRLNEKMARLPGFADVHPLQPVDTVQGALQVINELAVWLIELTGMHGVAMTPKAGAHGELCGILCIKAALEAKGEGHRKVILVPESAHGTNPATAAFAGYSVEDIPATDDGRIDLAALKARLGPDVAAVMITNPNTCGLFERDLKAISDAVHAVGGYVYCDGANFNAIVGRVRPGDLGVDAMHINLHKTFSTPHGGGGPGSGPVVLSEALSPYGPLPFTERHADGHITLVEEETVGDRHPDSFGRMTAFHGQMGMFTRALTYILSHGADGLRQVAEDAVLNANYVLRSLEDVLDAPFGAAGPCMHEAIFSDKGFAEGFSTIDAAKALIDEGFHPMTMYFPLVVHGAMLVEPTETESKAALDQFIGALRSVAERARAGDPSLRTAPHFAPRSRLDETLAARKPKLVWREPEATAVAAE
;
A
#
# COMPACT_ATOMS: atom_id res chain seq x y z
N MET A 1 12.07 17.60 29.46
CA MET A 1 12.40 16.39 28.66
C MET A 1 11.87 15.18 29.41
N SER A 2 10.99 14.37 28.83
CA SER A 2 10.63 13.10 29.43
C SER A 2 11.88 12.23 29.44
N ALA A 3 12.13 11.52 30.55
CA ALA A 3 13.28 10.62 30.62
C ALA A 3 13.15 9.54 29.54
N ILE A 4 14.16 9.40 28.70
CA ILE A 4 14.19 8.37 27.66
C ILE A 4 14.27 7.01 28.33
N ASN A 5 13.22 6.19 28.17
CA ASN A 5 13.18 4.85 28.73
C ASN A 5 13.75 3.84 27.73
N GLN A 6 15.02 3.50 27.90
CA GLN A 6 15.69 2.51 27.06
C GLN A 6 15.61 1.07 27.61
N SER A 7 15.01 0.87 28.78
CA SER A 7 14.97 -0.44 29.44
C SER A 7 13.80 -1.32 29.01
N GLY A 8 12.88 -0.81 28.22
CA GLY A 8 11.63 -1.50 27.91
C GLY A 8 10.62 -1.52 29.07
N TRP A 9 10.88 -0.70 30.10
CA TRP A 9 9.94 -0.55 31.20
C TRP A 9 8.67 0.16 30.75
N ARG A 10 7.54 -0.34 31.18
CA ARG A 10 6.24 0.21 30.85
C ARG A 10 5.79 1.20 31.90
N PRO A 11 5.37 2.42 31.53
CA PRO A 11 4.75 3.35 32.46
C PRO A 11 3.53 2.73 33.14
N THR A 12 3.25 3.14 34.34
CA THR A 12 2.03 2.74 35.05
C THR A 12 0.82 3.26 34.26
N ALA A 13 -0.10 2.37 33.94
CA ALA A 13 -1.32 2.76 33.26
C ALA A 13 -2.15 3.70 34.16
N PRO A 14 -2.79 4.74 33.60
CA PRO A 14 -3.81 5.47 34.34
C PRO A 14 -4.96 4.52 34.73
N GLU A 15 -5.64 4.85 35.81
CA GLU A 15 -6.85 4.12 36.18
C GLU A 15 -7.85 4.14 35.03
N ARG A 16 -8.34 2.98 34.66
CA ARG A 16 -9.34 2.82 33.60
C ARG A 16 -10.71 2.67 34.21
N GLY A 17 -11.66 3.46 33.70
CA GLY A 17 -13.08 3.22 33.96
C GLY A 17 -13.57 2.10 33.05
N GLY A 18 -14.58 1.37 33.45
CA GLY A 18 -15.20 0.31 32.64
C GLY A 18 -14.87 -1.10 33.12
N SER A 19 -15.60 -2.07 32.62
CA SER A 19 -15.59 -3.46 33.08
C SER A 19 -14.60 -4.35 32.32
N ALA A 20 -14.20 -3.98 31.10
CA ALA A 20 -13.31 -4.79 30.27
C ALA A 20 -11.83 -4.53 30.62
N ALA A 21 -11.10 -5.58 30.87
CA ALA A 21 -9.66 -5.50 31.14
C ALA A 21 -8.87 -5.30 29.81
N PRO A 22 -7.79 -4.49 29.83
CA PRO A 22 -6.90 -4.38 28.67
C PRO A 22 -6.15 -5.69 28.45
N THR A 23 -5.99 -6.07 27.20
CA THR A 23 -5.36 -7.36 26.82
C THR A 23 -3.84 -7.28 26.74
N PHE A 24 -3.29 -6.18 26.19
CA PHE A 24 -1.85 -5.96 26.00
C PHE A 24 -1.13 -7.09 25.26
N THR A 25 -1.77 -7.65 24.25
CA THR A 25 -1.27 -8.84 23.55
C THR A 25 -0.37 -8.51 22.36
N GLY A 26 -0.43 -7.27 21.88
CA GLY A 26 0.29 -6.83 20.68
C GLY A 26 1.73 -6.38 20.91
N ASN A 27 2.25 -5.58 19.98
CA ASN A 27 3.63 -5.12 19.98
C ASN A 27 3.92 -4.09 21.10
N LYS A 28 4.74 -4.46 22.07
CA LYS A 28 5.11 -3.59 23.19
C LYS A 28 6.24 -2.60 22.86
N ALA A 29 6.93 -2.75 21.73
CA ALA A 29 8.03 -1.85 21.36
C ALA A 29 7.53 -0.42 21.06
N LEU A 30 6.24 -0.25 20.72
CA LEU A 30 5.61 1.08 20.57
C LEU A 30 5.61 1.93 21.85
N MET A 31 5.95 1.34 23.01
CA MET A 31 6.01 2.04 24.31
C MET A 31 7.40 2.64 24.59
N LEU A 32 8.39 2.39 23.75
CA LEU A 32 9.75 2.90 23.90
C LEU A 32 9.89 4.23 23.20
N GLU A 33 10.62 5.16 23.80
CA GLU A 33 10.99 6.43 23.19
C GLU A 33 12.44 6.37 22.67
N GLU A 34 12.69 6.92 21.51
CA GLU A 34 14.02 7.09 20.95
C GLU A 34 14.23 8.56 20.61
N ALA A 35 15.38 9.13 20.97
CA ALA A 35 15.75 10.49 20.66
C ALA A 35 15.94 10.67 19.13
N LEU A 36 15.77 11.89 18.64
CA LEU A 36 16.09 12.23 17.25
C LEU A 36 17.60 12.12 17.02
N ILE A 37 17.99 11.79 15.79
CA ILE A 37 19.41 11.68 15.42
C ILE A 37 20.19 12.98 15.71
N PHE A 38 19.53 14.15 15.60
CA PHE A 38 20.09 15.46 15.90
C PHE A 38 20.24 15.74 17.41
N GLU A 39 19.59 14.96 18.26
CA GLU A 39 19.68 15.06 19.72
C GLU A 39 20.76 14.15 20.31
N ILE A 40 21.18 13.11 19.56
CA ILE A 40 22.19 12.14 20.00
C ILE A 40 23.54 12.31 19.32
N GLY A 41 23.60 13.00 18.18
CA GLY A 41 24.81 13.30 17.44
C GLY A 41 25.25 14.75 17.60
N ASP A 42 26.52 15.00 17.29
CA ASP A 42 27.11 16.32 17.29
C ASP A 42 27.56 16.67 15.85
N THR A 43 27.18 17.85 15.38
CA THR A 43 27.56 18.33 14.03
C THR A 43 29.05 18.64 13.89
N GLU A 44 29.77 18.81 15.01
CA GLU A 44 31.22 19.04 15.03
C GLU A 44 32.02 17.72 15.03
N THR A 45 31.38 16.56 15.18
CA THR A 45 32.04 15.26 15.15
C THR A 45 31.93 14.61 13.77
N THR A 46 32.93 13.85 13.39
CA THR A 46 32.89 12.99 12.20
C THR A 46 32.56 11.56 12.60
N GLY A 47 31.61 10.94 11.91
CA GLY A 47 31.33 9.52 12.07
C GLY A 47 32.54 8.68 11.59
N VAL A 48 32.90 7.68 12.39
CA VAL A 48 33.90 6.66 12.02
C VAL A 48 33.36 5.30 12.40
N ASP A 49 33.85 4.26 11.75
CA ASP A 49 33.36 2.89 11.93
C ASP A 49 33.73 2.31 13.31
N PHE A 50 34.62 2.94 14.07
CA PHE A 50 35.02 2.52 15.40
C PHE A 50 34.78 3.64 16.42
N PRO A 51 34.55 3.28 17.71
CA PRO A 51 34.47 4.27 18.77
C PRO A 51 35.70 5.17 18.75
N CYS A 52 35.48 6.43 18.50
CA CYS A 52 36.58 7.33 18.26
C CYS A 52 37.33 7.71 19.51
N ALA A 53 38.61 7.82 19.38
CA ALA A 53 39.33 8.83 20.13
C ALA A 53 38.70 10.20 19.80
N PRO A 54 38.50 11.12 20.78
CA PRO A 54 37.94 12.42 20.56
C PRO A 54 38.74 13.15 19.47
N ALA A 55 38.05 13.93 18.63
CA ALA A 55 38.62 14.64 17.48
C ALA A 55 39.89 15.48 17.81
N LYS A 56 40.08 15.85 19.07
CA LYS A 56 41.28 16.49 19.59
C LYS A 56 42.55 15.60 19.60
N ALA A 57 42.43 14.32 19.35
CA ALA A 57 43.56 13.39 19.32
C ALA A 57 44.29 13.37 17.97
N GLY A 58 44.14 14.38 17.15
CA GLY A 58 44.94 14.53 15.93
C GLY A 58 44.77 13.44 14.89
N ALA A 59 43.65 12.71 14.97
CA ALA A 59 43.29 11.73 13.97
C ALA A 59 42.94 12.45 12.68
N GLN A 60 43.94 12.76 11.90
CA GLN A 60 43.83 13.07 10.49
C GLN A 60 43.41 11.80 9.71
N PHE A 61 42.25 11.24 10.04
CA PHE A 61 41.47 10.45 9.09
C PHE A 61 40.60 11.38 8.26
N VAL A 62 41.20 12.43 7.77
CA VAL A 62 40.84 12.91 6.46
C VAL A 62 41.26 11.75 5.55
N SER A 63 40.32 11.05 4.94
CA SER A 63 40.61 10.29 3.72
C SER A 63 41.49 11.20 2.90
N PRO A 64 42.75 10.81 2.58
CA PRO A 64 43.62 11.71 1.85
C PRO A 64 42.79 12.16 0.65
N PRO A 65 42.63 13.45 0.37
CA PRO A 65 41.93 13.90 -0.80
C PRO A 65 42.57 13.12 -1.93
N SER A 66 41.75 12.34 -2.66
CA SER A 66 42.23 11.47 -3.72
C SER A 66 43.15 12.31 -4.58
N ARG A 67 44.45 11.99 -4.56
CA ARG A 67 45.46 12.82 -5.18
C ARG A 67 45.07 13.06 -6.64
N GLY A 68 44.62 14.26 -6.95
CA GLY A 68 44.52 14.72 -8.32
C GLY A 68 43.13 15.03 -8.89
N HIS A 69 42.04 14.83 -8.18
CA HIS A 69 40.77 15.29 -8.70
C HIS A 69 40.29 16.50 -7.90
N LYS A 70 40.73 17.66 -8.32
CA LYS A 70 40.04 18.92 -7.99
C LYS A 70 38.69 18.86 -8.67
N LEU A 71 37.64 18.71 -7.89
CA LEU A 71 36.23 18.73 -8.37
C LEU A 71 35.83 20.12 -8.87
N GLY A 72 36.81 20.95 -9.28
CA GLY A 72 36.58 22.20 -10.02
C GLY A 72 35.50 23.13 -9.45
N GLY A 73 35.56 23.41 -8.11
CA GLY A 73 34.56 24.30 -7.48
C GLY A 73 33.29 23.62 -7.00
N LEU A 74 33.19 22.30 -7.10
CA LEU A 74 32.09 21.52 -6.54
C LEU A 74 32.32 21.15 -5.08
N GLU A 75 33.47 21.53 -4.50
CA GLU A 75 33.74 21.31 -3.09
C GLU A 75 32.84 22.20 -2.23
N ARG A 76 32.23 21.59 -1.23
CA ARG A 76 31.40 22.28 -0.28
C ARG A 76 32.25 23.24 0.58
N SER A 77 31.86 24.50 0.67
CA SER A 77 32.56 25.53 1.46
C SER A 77 32.08 25.60 2.92
N SER A 78 31.00 24.92 3.25
CA SER A 78 30.43 24.89 4.59
C SER A 78 30.21 23.46 5.07
N PRO A 79 30.18 23.21 6.39
CA PRO A 79 29.80 21.91 6.95
C PRO A 79 28.47 21.43 6.41
N ILE A 80 28.26 20.11 6.36
CA ILE A 80 26.99 19.51 5.92
C ILE A 80 25.88 19.83 6.92
N GLY A 81 26.21 20.04 8.20
CA GLY A 81 25.24 20.29 9.26
C GLY A 81 24.46 19.04 9.69
N LEU A 82 24.99 17.87 9.39
CA LEU A 82 24.46 16.59 9.87
C LEU A 82 25.25 16.11 11.09
N PRO A 83 24.60 15.42 12.04
CA PRO A 83 25.29 14.89 13.21
C PRO A 83 26.28 13.78 12.82
N GLY A 84 27.46 13.77 13.44
CA GLY A 84 28.43 12.68 13.33
C GLY A 84 28.14 11.62 14.38
N LEU A 85 28.02 10.37 13.94
CA LEU A 85 27.81 9.19 14.77
C LEU A 85 28.73 8.07 14.29
N SER A 86 29.21 7.24 15.22
CA SER A 86 29.88 5.99 14.87
C SER A 86 28.89 4.98 14.28
N GLU A 87 29.38 4.00 13.54
CA GLU A 87 28.53 2.92 13.01
C GLU A 87 27.72 2.23 14.11
N PRO A 88 28.30 1.81 15.27
CA PRO A 88 27.52 1.21 16.35
C PRO A 88 26.40 2.11 16.88
N GLU A 89 26.64 3.40 17.02
CA GLU A 89 25.62 4.36 17.49
C GLU A 89 24.51 4.52 16.45
N THR A 90 24.88 4.65 15.19
CA THR A 90 23.92 4.74 14.07
C THR A 90 23.05 3.48 13.99
N VAL A 91 23.67 2.29 13.99
CA VAL A 91 22.93 1.03 13.93
C VAL A 91 21.99 0.86 15.12
N ARG A 92 22.47 1.16 16.34
CA ARG A 92 21.65 1.06 17.54
C ARG A 92 20.49 2.04 17.54
N HIS A 93 20.73 3.28 17.13
CA HIS A 93 19.68 4.30 17.00
C HIS A 93 18.57 3.84 16.04
N TYR A 94 18.92 3.51 14.79
CA TYR A 94 17.92 3.09 13.81
C TYR A 94 17.28 1.74 14.14
N THR A 95 17.96 0.84 14.81
CA THR A 95 17.36 -0.41 15.32
C THR A 95 16.30 -0.12 16.37
N ARG A 96 16.56 0.78 17.33
CA ARG A 96 15.56 1.18 18.32
C ARG A 96 14.40 1.93 17.69
N LEU A 97 14.69 2.87 16.79
CA LEU A 97 13.68 3.64 16.06
C LEU A 97 12.79 2.74 15.20
N SER A 98 13.36 1.75 14.52
CA SER A 98 12.59 0.80 13.70
C SER A 98 11.60 -0.03 14.51
N ARG A 99 11.91 -0.32 15.78
CA ARG A 99 11.01 -1.04 16.69
C ARG A 99 9.81 -0.23 17.15
N GLN A 100 9.87 1.10 17.04
CA GLN A 100 8.74 1.99 17.31
C GLN A 100 7.77 2.06 16.12
N ASN A 101 8.21 1.67 14.93
CA ASN A 101 7.33 1.50 13.79
C ASN A 101 6.68 0.13 13.83
N TYR A 102 5.40 0.08 13.47
CA TYR A 102 4.72 -1.18 13.32
C TYR A 102 5.23 -1.89 12.06
N ALA A 103 5.49 -3.19 12.17
CA ALA A 103 5.95 -4.00 11.05
C ALA A 103 5.23 -5.35 11.04
N ILE A 104 4.98 -5.87 9.85
CA ILE A 104 4.30 -7.17 9.66
C ILE A 104 5.06 -8.34 10.34
N ASP A 105 6.37 -8.20 10.52
CA ASP A 105 7.17 -9.21 11.23
C ASP A 105 7.02 -9.16 12.76
N LEU A 106 6.33 -8.15 13.30
CA LEU A 106 6.08 -7.99 14.74
C LEU A 106 4.69 -8.45 15.18
N GLY A 107 3.77 -8.62 14.25
CA GLY A 107 2.40 -9.05 14.50
C GLY A 107 1.43 -8.69 13.41
N LEU A 108 0.17 -9.05 13.61
CA LEU A 108 -0.92 -8.77 12.68
C LEU A 108 -1.04 -7.27 12.39
N PHE A 109 -1.20 -6.94 11.12
CA PHE A 109 -1.34 -5.57 10.62
C PHE A 109 -2.72 -5.41 9.96
N PRO A 110 -3.76 -4.98 10.68
CA PRO A 110 -5.17 -5.12 10.28
C PRO A 110 -5.65 -4.01 9.35
N LEU A 111 -4.80 -3.46 8.50
CA LEU A 111 -5.09 -2.29 7.69
C LEU A 111 -5.98 -2.65 6.49
N GLY A 112 -7.26 -2.30 6.52
CA GLY A 112 -8.20 -2.53 5.42
C GLY A 112 -7.86 -1.74 4.16
N SER A 113 -8.23 -2.27 3.01
CA SER A 113 -7.88 -1.78 1.66
C SER A 113 -6.38 -1.76 1.36
N CYS A 114 -5.58 -2.37 2.21
CA CYS A 114 -4.14 -2.43 2.08
C CYS A 114 -3.63 -3.76 2.60
N THR A 115 -3.57 -4.76 1.74
CA THR A 115 -3.16 -6.13 2.09
C THR A 115 -1.76 -6.17 2.70
N MET A 116 -1.70 -6.04 4.03
CA MET A 116 -0.47 -6.08 4.81
C MET A 116 -0.21 -7.52 5.26
N LYS A 117 0.47 -8.30 4.43
CA LYS A 117 0.75 -9.70 4.71
C LYS A 117 2.24 -10.00 4.82
N HIS A 118 2.57 -11.14 5.43
CA HIS A 118 3.95 -11.58 5.58
C HIS A 118 4.68 -11.65 4.23
N ASN A 119 5.90 -11.13 4.18
CA ASN A 119 6.77 -11.21 3.00
C ASN A 119 7.70 -12.45 3.13
N PRO A 120 7.48 -13.52 2.33
CA PRO A 120 8.28 -14.73 2.44
C PRO A 120 9.78 -14.50 2.25
N ARG A 121 10.59 -15.05 3.13
CA ARG A 121 12.06 -14.88 3.09
C ARG A 121 12.70 -15.48 1.85
N LEU A 122 12.03 -16.45 1.22
CA LEU A 122 12.45 -16.98 -0.06
C LEU A 122 12.45 -15.90 -1.14
N ASN A 123 11.42 -15.05 -1.17
CA ASN A 123 11.32 -13.95 -2.12
C ASN A 123 12.50 -12.99 -1.98
N GLU A 124 12.85 -12.63 -0.74
CA GLU A 124 14.00 -11.79 -0.44
C GLU A 124 15.32 -12.41 -0.87
N LYS A 125 15.48 -13.73 -0.65
CA LYS A 125 16.67 -14.47 -1.06
C LYS A 125 16.85 -14.46 -2.58
N MET A 126 15.77 -14.68 -3.33
CA MET A 126 15.83 -14.67 -4.79
C MET A 126 16.11 -13.27 -5.35
N ALA A 127 15.48 -12.23 -4.79
CA ALA A 127 15.70 -10.86 -5.23
C ALA A 127 17.13 -10.34 -4.99
N ARG A 128 17.87 -10.95 -4.05
CA ARG A 128 19.27 -10.60 -3.72
C ARG A 128 20.31 -11.37 -4.52
N LEU A 129 19.90 -12.27 -5.42
CA LEU A 129 20.85 -12.94 -6.28
C LEU A 129 21.53 -11.93 -7.20
N PRO A 130 22.89 -11.96 -7.33
CA PRO A 130 23.63 -10.96 -8.10
C PRO A 130 23.14 -10.80 -9.54
N GLY A 131 22.71 -11.90 -10.18
CA GLY A 131 22.16 -11.86 -11.53
C GLY A 131 20.85 -11.08 -11.67
N PHE A 132 20.17 -10.73 -10.56
CA PHE A 132 18.97 -9.90 -10.55
C PHE A 132 19.18 -8.56 -9.83
N ALA A 133 20.00 -8.53 -8.79
CA ALA A 133 20.23 -7.35 -7.97
C ALA A 133 21.27 -6.38 -8.58
N ASP A 134 22.28 -6.92 -9.24
CA ASP A 134 23.45 -6.16 -9.72
C ASP A 134 23.39 -5.84 -11.21
N VAL A 135 22.19 -5.91 -11.81
CA VAL A 135 21.97 -5.54 -13.23
C VAL A 135 21.50 -4.10 -13.34
N HIS A 136 21.96 -3.42 -14.41
CA HIS A 136 21.50 -2.06 -14.71
C HIS A 136 20.50 -2.09 -15.88
N PRO A 137 19.39 -1.33 -15.84
CA PRO A 137 18.35 -1.36 -16.90
C PRO A 137 18.85 -0.94 -18.29
N LEU A 138 19.95 -0.17 -18.37
CA LEU A 138 20.55 0.26 -19.64
C LEU A 138 21.73 -0.64 -20.08
N GLN A 139 21.91 -1.83 -19.49
CA GLN A 139 22.85 -2.80 -20.01
C GLN A 139 22.41 -3.33 -21.39
N PRO A 140 23.34 -3.73 -22.26
CA PRO A 140 22.97 -4.35 -23.54
C PRO A 140 22.07 -5.57 -23.30
N VAL A 141 21.00 -5.66 -24.08
CA VAL A 141 19.92 -6.66 -23.94
C VAL A 141 20.46 -8.09 -23.89
N ASP A 142 21.49 -8.40 -24.69
CA ASP A 142 22.11 -9.73 -24.73
C ASP A 142 22.80 -10.13 -23.42
N THR A 143 23.15 -9.16 -22.57
CA THR A 143 23.83 -9.42 -21.29
C THR A 143 22.86 -9.59 -20.12
N VAL A 144 21.57 -9.36 -20.31
CA VAL A 144 20.53 -9.35 -19.25
C VAL A 144 19.34 -10.26 -19.58
N GLN A 145 19.54 -11.26 -20.42
CA GLN A 145 18.46 -12.16 -20.86
C GLN A 145 17.71 -12.82 -19.70
N GLY A 146 18.40 -13.22 -18.62
CA GLY A 146 17.77 -13.78 -17.44
C GLY A 146 16.85 -12.80 -16.71
N ALA A 147 17.20 -11.51 -16.65
CA ALA A 147 16.35 -10.48 -16.08
C ALA A 147 15.10 -10.21 -16.95
N LEU A 148 15.29 -10.16 -18.27
CA LEU A 148 14.18 -10.01 -19.23
C LEU A 148 13.24 -11.22 -19.19
N GLN A 149 13.78 -12.43 -18.98
CA GLN A 149 13.00 -13.64 -18.81
C GLN A 149 12.11 -13.56 -17.56
N VAL A 150 12.60 -13.03 -16.43
CA VAL A 150 11.77 -12.80 -15.22
C VAL A 150 10.62 -11.85 -15.51
N ILE A 151 10.86 -10.76 -16.24
CA ILE A 151 9.81 -9.80 -16.64
C ILE A 151 8.77 -10.50 -17.52
N ASN A 152 9.22 -11.20 -18.55
CA ASN A 152 8.33 -11.89 -19.49
C ASN A 152 7.52 -13.01 -18.82
N GLU A 153 8.15 -13.83 -17.98
CA GLU A 153 7.48 -14.90 -17.26
C GLU A 153 6.41 -14.38 -16.30
N LEU A 154 6.73 -13.32 -15.53
CA LEU A 154 5.74 -12.67 -14.68
C LEU A 154 4.57 -12.10 -15.50
N ALA A 155 4.86 -11.49 -16.65
CA ALA A 155 3.84 -10.96 -17.55
C ALA A 155 2.87 -12.06 -18.00
N VAL A 156 3.38 -13.23 -18.41
CA VAL A 156 2.59 -14.41 -18.80
C VAL A 156 1.68 -14.87 -17.66
N TRP A 157 2.22 -14.98 -16.44
CA TRP A 157 1.41 -15.39 -15.28
C TRP A 157 0.32 -14.38 -14.91
N LEU A 158 0.59 -13.08 -15.02
CA LEU A 158 -0.44 -12.06 -14.76
C LEU A 158 -1.57 -12.13 -15.78
N ILE A 159 -1.26 -12.35 -17.05
CA ILE A 159 -2.24 -12.56 -18.12
C ILE A 159 -3.08 -13.80 -17.83
N GLU A 160 -2.45 -14.93 -17.51
CA GLU A 160 -3.15 -16.19 -17.24
C GLU A 160 -4.07 -16.09 -16.03
N LEU A 161 -3.59 -15.54 -14.91
CA LEU A 161 -4.36 -15.39 -13.67
C LEU A 161 -5.59 -14.49 -13.82
N THR A 162 -5.55 -13.56 -14.77
CA THR A 162 -6.62 -12.57 -14.95
C THR A 162 -7.52 -12.83 -16.16
N GLY A 163 -7.10 -13.72 -17.06
CA GLY A 163 -7.82 -13.96 -18.32
C GLY A 163 -7.75 -12.78 -19.29
N MET A 164 -6.73 -11.95 -19.16
CA MET A 164 -6.53 -10.79 -20.01
C MET A 164 -5.63 -11.14 -21.20
N HIS A 165 -5.43 -10.17 -22.14
CA HIS A 165 -4.69 -10.41 -23.37
C HIS A 165 -3.28 -9.84 -23.34
N GLY A 166 -3.08 -8.68 -22.73
CA GLY A 166 -1.80 -8.00 -22.64
C GLY A 166 -1.50 -7.46 -21.25
N VAL A 167 -0.28 -6.99 -21.02
CA VAL A 167 0.13 -6.41 -19.76
C VAL A 167 1.18 -5.32 -19.93
N ALA A 168 0.97 -4.19 -19.26
CA ALA A 168 1.95 -3.12 -19.07
C ALA A 168 2.69 -3.35 -17.76
N MET A 169 3.99 -3.65 -17.80
CA MET A 169 4.79 -3.97 -16.61
C MET A 169 5.37 -2.74 -15.91
N THR A 170 5.44 -1.61 -16.60
CA THR A 170 6.19 -0.42 -16.16
C THR A 170 5.56 0.41 -15.04
N PRO A 171 4.24 0.42 -14.77
CA PRO A 171 3.67 1.21 -13.69
C PRO A 171 4.24 0.84 -12.32
N LYS A 172 4.51 1.86 -11.47
CA LYS A 172 5.27 1.70 -10.22
C LYS A 172 4.41 1.45 -8.98
N ALA A 173 3.11 1.70 -9.05
CA ALA A 173 2.19 1.56 -7.94
C ALA A 173 0.74 1.50 -8.46
N GLY A 174 -0.25 1.30 -7.56
CA GLY A 174 -1.66 1.25 -7.92
C GLY A 174 -2.13 2.51 -8.64
N ALA A 175 -1.97 3.68 -8.05
CA ALA A 175 -2.38 4.96 -8.67
C ALA A 175 -1.70 5.21 -10.03
N HIS A 176 -0.45 4.78 -10.22
CA HIS A 176 0.24 4.86 -11.49
C HIS A 176 -0.30 3.82 -12.51
N GLY A 177 -0.72 2.66 -12.02
CA GLY A 177 -1.45 1.66 -12.83
C GLY A 177 -2.84 2.14 -13.22
N GLU A 178 -3.56 2.82 -12.31
CA GLU A 178 -4.84 3.47 -12.64
C GLU A 178 -4.66 4.45 -13.80
N LEU A 179 -3.68 5.35 -13.70
CA LEU A 179 -3.37 6.31 -14.76
C LEU A 179 -3.03 5.59 -16.06
N CYS A 180 -2.23 4.53 -16.03
CA CYS A 180 -1.90 3.73 -17.21
C CYS A 180 -3.15 3.18 -17.90
N GLY A 181 -4.04 2.53 -17.14
CA GLY A 181 -5.28 1.97 -17.70
C GLY A 181 -6.19 3.04 -18.32
N ILE A 182 -6.33 4.18 -17.65
CA ILE A 182 -7.13 5.30 -18.18
C ILE A 182 -6.49 5.93 -19.42
N LEU A 183 -5.15 6.00 -19.50
CA LEU A 183 -4.46 6.48 -20.71
C LEU A 183 -4.60 5.48 -21.88
N CYS A 184 -4.60 4.17 -21.64
CA CYS A 184 -4.92 3.17 -22.66
C CYS A 184 -6.35 3.37 -23.20
N ILE A 185 -7.32 3.55 -22.31
CA ILE A 185 -8.72 3.82 -22.68
C ILE A 185 -8.82 5.12 -23.50
N LYS A 186 -8.13 6.17 -23.06
CA LYS A 186 -8.10 7.46 -23.77
C LYS A 186 -7.55 7.31 -25.19
N ALA A 187 -6.39 6.66 -25.32
CA ALA A 187 -5.77 6.42 -26.64
C ALA A 187 -6.68 5.59 -27.56
N ALA A 188 -7.33 4.55 -27.02
CA ALA A 188 -8.27 3.73 -27.78
C ALA A 188 -9.49 4.53 -28.27
N LEU A 189 -10.05 5.41 -27.43
CA LEU A 189 -11.17 6.29 -27.82
C LEU A 189 -10.75 7.34 -28.85
N GLU A 190 -9.57 7.93 -28.70
CA GLU A 190 -9.01 8.89 -29.65
C GLU A 190 -8.78 8.24 -31.03
N ALA A 191 -8.20 7.03 -31.07
CA ALA A 191 -7.97 6.26 -32.28
C ALA A 191 -9.28 5.90 -33.02
N LYS A 192 -10.37 5.67 -32.25
CA LYS A 192 -11.72 5.44 -32.81
C LYS A 192 -12.46 6.72 -33.23
N GLY A 193 -11.89 7.90 -33.02
CA GLY A 193 -12.56 9.18 -33.22
C GLY A 193 -13.63 9.51 -32.17
N GLU A 194 -13.60 8.81 -31.02
CA GLU A 194 -14.56 8.95 -29.93
C GLU A 194 -14.04 9.81 -28.77
N GLY A 195 -13.03 10.65 -29.02
CA GLY A 195 -12.45 11.56 -28.02
C GLY A 195 -13.44 12.57 -27.39
N HIS A 196 -14.68 12.62 -27.89
CA HIS A 196 -15.78 13.38 -27.29
C HIS A 196 -16.36 12.77 -26.02
N ARG A 197 -16.12 11.48 -25.73
CA ARG A 197 -16.50 10.82 -24.49
C ARG A 197 -15.66 11.38 -23.35
N LYS A 198 -16.26 12.14 -22.45
CA LYS A 198 -15.53 12.89 -21.40
C LYS A 198 -15.96 12.52 -19.98
N VAL A 199 -16.88 11.57 -19.81
CA VAL A 199 -17.38 11.17 -18.50
C VAL A 199 -16.82 9.81 -18.12
N ILE A 200 -16.30 9.71 -16.89
CA ILE A 200 -16.01 8.44 -16.22
C ILE A 200 -16.95 8.32 -15.03
N LEU A 201 -17.64 7.19 -14.95
CA LEU A 201 -18.51 6.85 -13.84
C LEU A 201 -17.74 6.10 -12.76
N VAL A 202 -17.94 6.48 -11.50
CA VAL A 202 -17.22 5.90 -10.36
C VAL A 202 -18.23 5.59 -9.25
N PRO A 203 -18.24 4.39 -8.65
CA PRO A 203 -19.08 4.11 -7.48
C PRO A 203 -18.74 5.03 -6.32
N GLU A 204 -19.71 5.51 -5.56
CA GLU A 204 -19.50 6.38 -4.39
C GLU A 204 -18.69 5.70 -3.27
N SER A 205 -18.62 4.37 -3.29
CA SER A 205 -17.76 3.59 -2.38
C SER A 205 -16.30 3.48 -2.86
N ALA A 206 -15.96 3.97 -4.06
CA ALA A 206 -14.63 3.79 -4.64
C ALA A 206 -13.54 4.48 -3.82
N HIS A 207 -12.31 3.99 -3.97
CA HIS A 207 -11.13 4.65 -3.42
C HIS A 207 -10.94 6.03 -4.05
N GLY A 208 -10.58 7.03 -3.24
CA GLY A 208 -10.43 8.42 -3.70
C GLY A 208 -9.40 8.63 -4.83
N THR A 209 -8.50 7.67 -5.08
CA THR A 209 -7.57 7.75 -6.22
C THR A 209 -8.25 7.54 -7.56
N ASN A 210 -9.35 6.77 -7.62
CA ASN A 210 -10.06 6.51 -8.88
C ASN A 210 -10.62 7.81 -9.49
N PRO A 211 -11.45 8.60 -8.78
CA PRO A 211 -11.91 9.88 -9.31
C PRO A 211 -10.76 10.88 -9.54
N ALA A 212 -9.73 10.88 -8.69
CA ALA A 212 -8.57 11.76 -8.86
C ALA A 212 -7.80 11.44 -10.14
N THR A 213 -7.58 10.16 -10.45
CA THR A 213 -6.91 9.71 -11.68
C THR A 213 -7.72 10.06 -12.92
N ALA A 214 -9.04 9.84 -12.89
CA ALA A 214 -9.94 10.21 -14.00
C ALA A 214 -9.88 11.72 -14.28
N ALA A 215 -9.98 12.56 -13.25
CA ALA A 215 -9.86 14.00 -13.37
C ALA A 215 -8.47 14.43 -13.89
N PHE A 216 -7.40 13.82 -13.40
CA PHE A 216 -6.03 14.09 -13.85
C PHE A 216 -5.84 13.75 -15.35
N ALA A 217 -6.47 12.69 -15.84
CA ALA A 217 -6.45 12.30 -17.25
C ALA A 217 -7.34 13.20 -18.15
N GLY A 218 -8.08 14.14 -17.57
CA GLY A 218 -8.91 15.13 -18.29
C GLY A 218 -10.36 14.70 -18.50
N TYR A 219 -10.88 13.80 -17.66
CA TYR A 219 -12.28 13.38 -17.66
C TYR A 219 -13.09 14.08 -16.55
N SER A 220 -14.37 14.26 -16.80
CA SER A 220 -15.34 14.57 -15.76
C SER A 220 -15.72 13.30 -15.03
N VAL A 221 -15.87 13.39 -13.71
CA VAL A 221 -16.25 12.25 -12.87
C VAL A 221 -17.69 12.42 -12.41
N GLU A 222 -18.45 11.35 -12.50
CA GLU A 222 -19.81 11.28 -11.93
C GLU A 222 -19.95 10.04 -11.07
N ASP A 223 -20.57 10.22 -9.90
CA ASP A 223 -20.76 9.15 -8.95
C ASP A 223 -21.96 8.27 -9.32
N ILE A 224 -21.82 6.96 -9.11
CA ILE A 224 -22.91 5.99 -9.16
C ILE A 224 -23.24 5.58 -7.73
N PRO A 225 -24.53 5.68 -7.32
CA PRO A 225 -24.92 5.33 -5.96
C PRO A 225 -24.70 3.85 -5.65
N ALA A 226 -24.50 3.56 -4.37
CA ALA A 226 -24.54 2.21 -3.85
C ALA A 226 -25.96 1.84 -3.44
N THR A 227 -26.28 0.55 -3.50
CA THR A 227 -27.47 -0.03 -2.92
C THR A 227 -27.32 -0.18 -1.39
N ASP A 228 -28.43 -0.40 -0.69
CA ASP A 228 -28.41 -0.60 0.77
C ASP A 228 -27.52 -1.77 1.22
N ASP A 229 -27.23 -2.72 0.33
CA ASP A 229 -26.33 -3.84 0.58
C ASP A 229 -24.85 -3.54 0.20
N GLY A 230 -24.53 -2.27 -0.07
CA GLY A 230 -23.16 -1.78 -0.28
C GLY A 230 -22.55 -2.11 -1.66
N ARG A 231 -23.35 -2.42 -2.66
CA ARG A 231 -22.92 -2.71 -4.04
C ARG A 231 -23.35 -1.62 -5.01
N ILE A 232 -22.84 -1.66 -6.23
CA ILE A 232 -23.23 -0.71 -7.29
C ILE A 232 -24.70 -0.87 -7.63
N ASP A 233 -25.44 0.24 -7.68
CA ASP A 233 -26.81 0.25 -8.22
C ASP A 233 -26.76 0.11 -9.75
N LEU A 234 -26.97 -1.12 -10.22
CA LEU A 234 -26.99 -1.43 -11.66
C LEU A 234 -28.10 -0.68 -12.42
N ALA A 235 -29.22 -0.38 -11.79
CA ALA A 235 -30.31 0.36 -12.42
C ALA A 235 -29.93 1.83 -12.62
N ALA A 236 -29.36 2.45 -11.59
CA ALA A 236 -28.83 3.82 -11.67
C ALA A 236 -27.71 3.92 -12.72
N LEU A 237 -26.76 2.95 -12.71
CA LEU A 237 -25.73 2.89 -13.72
C LEU A 237 -26.30 2.86 -15.13
N LYS A 238 -27.21 1.93 -15.43
CA LYS A 238 -27.83 1.80 -16.75
C LYS A 238 -28.59 3.05 -17.17
N ALA A 239 -29.24 3.72 -16.23
CA ALA A 239 -29.96 4.98 -16.51
C ALA A 239 -29.00 6.13 -16.87
N ARG A 240 -27.76 6.11 -16.34
CA ARG A 240 -26.75 7.15 -16.64
C ARG A 240 -25.93 6.87 -17.89
N LEU A 241 -25.80 5.62 -18.30
CA LEU A 241 -24.98 5.28 -19.48
C LEU A 241 -25.46 6.02 -20.72
N GLY A 242 -24.50 6.57 -21.49
CA GLY A 242 -24.74 7.36 -22.69
C GLY A 242 -23.52 7.46 -23.60
N PRO A 243 -23.64 8.15 -24.74
CA PRO A 243 -22.57 8.29 -25.71
C PRO A 243 -21.41 9.18 -25.23
N ASP A 244 -21.57 9.88 -24.14
CA ASP A 244 -20.59 10.73 -23.48
C ASP A 244 -19.71 9.96 -22.47
N VAL A 245 -20.12 8.74 -22.08
CA VAL A 245 -19.40 7.91 -21.12
C VAL A 245 -18.20 7.23 -21.79
N ALA A 246 -17.02 7.50 -21.27
CA ALA A 246 -15.77 6.88 -21.70
C ALA A 246 -15.51 5.54 -21.01
N ALA A 247 -15.72 5.50 -19.69
CA ALA A 247 -15.47 4.31 -18.89
C ALA A 247 -16.26 4.32 -17.58
N VAL A 248 -16.28 3.13 -16.95
CA VAL A 248 -16.64 2.96 -15.53
C VAL A 248 -15.41 2.45 -14.80
N MET A 249 -15.04 3.07 -13.66
CA MET A 249 -13.97 2.58 -12.77
C MET A 249 -14.59 1.85 -11.59
N ILE A 250 -14.25 0.59 -11.42
CA ILE A 250 -14.84 -0.30 -10.40
C ILE A 250 -13.73 -0.96 -9.60
N THR A 251 -13.95 -1.18 -8.31
CA THR A 251 -13.11 -2.05 -7.47
C THR A 251 -13.85 -3.37 -7.23
N ASN A 252 -13.24 -4.53 -7.47
CA ASN A 252 -13.89 -5.81 -7.18
C ASN A 252 -12.90 -6.86 -6.62
N PRO A 253 -13.10 -7.38 -5.38
CA PRO A 253 -14.15 -6.96 -4.42
C PRO A 253 -14.10 -5.48 -4.09
N ASN A 254 -15.26 -4.89 -3.76
CA ASN A 254 -15.35 -3.46 -3.49
C ASN A 254 -14.80 -3.08 -2.11
N THR A 255 -14.68 -1.80 -1.84
CA THR A 255 -14.13 -1.26 -0.59
C THR A 255 -15.01 -1.49 0.65
N CYS A 256 -16.24 -1.98 0.46
CA CYS A 256 -17.08 -2.46 1.56
C CYS A 256 -16.81 -3.93 1.93
N GLY A 257 -15.79 -4.55 1.34
CA GLY A 257 -15.48 -5.95 1.53
C GLY A 257 -16.46 -6.91 0.83
N LEU A 258 -17.10 -6.49 -0.26
CA LEU A 258 -18.16 -7.26 -0.93
C LEU A 258 -17.81 -7.53 -2.39
N PHE A 259 -18.16 -8.71 -2.90
CA PHE A 259 -18.02 -9.01 -4.32
C PHE A 259 -19.15 -8.34 -5.12
N GLU A 260 -18.80 -7.60 -6.18
CA GLU A 260 -19.75 -7.02 -7.12
C GLU A 260 -20.34 -8.11 -8.01
N ARG A 261 -21.49 -8.66 -7.58
CA ARG A 261 -22.13 -9.81 -8.22
C ARG A 261 -22.56 -9.53 -9.65
N ASP A 262 -22.91 -8.27 -9.93
CA ASP A 262 -23.44 -7.82 -11.21
C ASP A 262 -22.36 -7.32 -12.17
N LEU A 263 -21.06 -7.53 -11.88
CA LEU A 263 -19.95 -7.02 -12.68
C LEU A 263 -20.07 -7.39 -14.16
N LYS A 264 -20.48 -8.62 -14.48
CA LYS A 264 -20.70 -9.03 -15.88
C LYS A 264 -21.82 -8.23 -16.56
N ALA A 265 -22.92 -8.01 -15.86
CA ALA A 265 -24.04 -7.21 -16.38
C ALA A 265 -23.70 -5.71 -16.49
N ILE A 266 -22.85 -5.21 -15.61
CA ILE A 266 -22.27 -3.86 -15.67
C ILE A 266 -21.39 -3.74 -16.92
N SER A 267 -20.45 -4.66 -17.10
CA SER A 267 -19.54 -4.66 -18.25
C SER A 267 -20.30 -4.71 -19.57
N ASP A 268 -21.27 -5.62 -19.68
CA ASP A 268 -22.09 -5.73 -20.89
C ASP A 268 -22.86 -4.44 -21.21
N ALA A 269 -23.39 -3.77 -20.19
CA ALA A 269 -24.11 -2.50 -20.37
C ALA A 269 -23.16 -1.37 -20.78
N VAL A 270 -21.96 -1.29 -20.23
CA VAL A 270 -20.94 -0.30 -20.58
C VAL A 270 -20.45 -0.50 -22.00
N HIS A 271 -20.14 -1.73 -22.38
CA HIS A 271 -19.72 -2.08 -23.74
C HIS A 271 -20.81 -1.81 -24.77
N ALA A 272 -22.07 -2.02 -24.43
CA ALA A 272 -23.21 -1.75 -25.35
C ALA A 272 -23.30 -0.28 -25.76
N VAL A 273 -22.80 0.65 -24.94
CA VAL A 273 -22.73 2.08 -25.31
C VAL A 273 -21.36 2.51 -25.83
N GLY A 274 -20.41 1.56 -26.02
CA GLY A 274 -19.06 1.81 -26.53
C GLY A 274 -18.06 2.31 -25.48
N GLY A 275 -18.40 2.25 -24.19
CA GLY A 275 -17.49 2.56 -23.09
C GLY A 275 -16.60 1.37 -22.71
N TYR A 276 -15.68 1.60 -21.78
CA TYR A 276 -14.74 0.61 -21.25
C TYR A 276 -14.89 0.38 -19.74
N VAL A 277 -14.47 -0.78 -19.26
CA VAL A 277 -14.48 -1.12 -17.83
C VAL A 277 -13.06 -1.19 -17.29
N TYR A 278 -12.72 -0.25 -16.43
CA TYR A 278 -11.50 -0.29 -15.63
C TYR A 278 -11.79 -0.91 -14.27
N CYS A 279 -10.98 -1.89 -13.86
CA CYS A 279 -11.06 -2.50 -12.54
C CYS A 279 -9.84 -2.11 -11.68
N ASP A 280 -10.10 -1.56 -10.50
CA ASP A 280 -9.08 -1.41 -9.47
C ASP A 280 -8.77 -2.79 -8.88
N GLY A 281 -7.57 -3.29 -9.12
CA GLY A 281 -7.11 -4.61 -8.68
C GLY A 281 -6.44 -4.61 -7.31
N ALA A 282 -6.61 -3.56 -6.52
CA ALA A 282 -6.05 -3.50 -5.15
C ALA A 282 -6.48 -4.71 -4.31
N ASN A 283 -7.71 -5.20 -4.51
CA ASN A 283 -8.32 -6.29 -3.76
C ASN A 283 -8.21 -7.66 -4.46
N PHE A 284 -7.33 -7.79 -5.45
CA PHE A 284 -7.16 -9.05 -6.21
C PHE A 284 -6.74 -10.24 -5.33
N ASN A 285 -6.13 -10.00 -4.16
CA ASN A 285 -5.80 -11.04 -3.18
C ASN A 285 -6.99 -11.91 -2.78
N ALA A 286 -8.19 -11.33 -2.74
CA ALA A 286 -9.43 -12.02 -2.36
C ALA A 286 -9.95 -13.00 -3.42
N ILE A 287 -9.48 -12.88 -4.67
CA ILE A 287 -10.06 -13.60 -5.82
C ILE A 287 -9.02 -14.28 -6.71
N VAL A 288 -7.73 -14.14 -6.42
CA VAL A 288 -6.65 -14.76 -7.19
C VAL A 288 -6.83 -16.29 -7.24
N GLY A 289 -6.74 -16.87 -8.44
CA GLY A 289 -6.96 -18.30 -8.65
C GLY A 289 -8.43 -18.75 -8.54
N ARG A 290 -9.38 -17.83 -8.31
CA ARG A 290 -10.82 -18.09 -8.20
C ARG A 290 -11.64 -17.38 -9.27
N VAL A 291 -11.28 -16.16 -9.60
CA VAL A 291 -11.97 -15.32 -10.59
C VAL A 291 -10.97 -14.78 -11.57
N ARG A 292 -11.30 -14.83 -12.84
CA ARG A 292 -10.55 -14.17 -13.92
C ARG A 292 -11.33 -12.93 -14.35
N PRO A 293 -10.87 -11.72 -14.00
CA PRO A 293 -11.60 -10.48 -14.29
C PRO A 293 -11.89 -10.26 -15.78
N GLY A 294 -11.01 -10.72 -16.67
CA GLY A 294 -11.23 -10.68 -18.11
C GLY A 294 -12.49 -11.43 -18.56
N ASP A 295 -12.81 -12.57 -17.94
CA ASP A 295 -14.02 -13.35 -18.23
C ASP A 295 -15.31 -12.61 -17.83
N LEU A 296 -15.19 -11.60 -16.94
CA LEU A 296 -16.28 -10.74 -16.51
C LEU A 296 -16.40 -9.44 -17.33
N GLY A 297 -15.55 -9.27 -18.35
CA GLY A 297 -15.59 -8.12 -19.25
C GLY A 297 -14.80 -6.90 -18.76
N VAL A 298 -13.82 -7.09 -17.90
CA VAL A 298 -12.88 -6.04 -17.53
C VAL A 298 -11.94 -5.76 -18.71
N ASP A 299 -11.71 -4.49 -19.03
CA ASP A 299 -10.85 -4.06 -20.15
C ASP A 299 -9.43 -3.68 -19.70
N ALA A 300 -9.32 -3.06 -18.53
CA ALA A 300 -8.02 -2.76 -17.91
C ALA A 300 -8.10 -2.97 -16.40
N MET A 301 -7.04 -3.54 -15.82
CA MET A 301 -6.96 -3.74 -14.38
C MET A 301 -5.51 -3.60 -13.92
N HIS A 302 -5.23 -2.73 -12.95
CA HIS A 302 -3.93 -2.74 -12.30
C HIS A 302 -3.85 -3.82 -11.22
N ILE A 303 -2.66 -4.31 -10.95
CA ILE A 303 -2.40 -5.29 -9.90
C ILE A 303 -1.28 -4.77 -9.00
N ASN A 304 -1.58 -4.62 -7.71
CA ASN A 304 -0.55 -4.27 -6.72
C ASN A 304 0.27 -5.51 -6.36
N LEU A 305 1.51 -5.61 -6.86
CA LEU A 305 2.37 -6.74 -6.51
C LEU A 305 2.68 -6.76 -5.01
N HIS A 306 2.73 -5.59 -4.37
CA HIS A 306 2.95 -5.44 -2.93
C HIS A 306 1.72 -5.76 -2.07
N LYS A 307 0.59 -6.14 -2.68
CA LYS A 307 -0.60 -6.68 -2.00
C LYS A 307 -0.73 -8.17 -2.30
N THR A 308 -1.27 -8.54 -3.45
CA THR A 308 -1.58 -9.93 -3.84
C THR A 308 -0.35 -10.84 -3.80
N PHE A 309 0.81 -10.38 -4.28
CA PHE A 309 2.01 -11.23 -4.40
C PHE A 309 3.06 -10.95 -3.33
N SER A 310 2.66 -10.34 -2.21
CA SER A 310 3.46 -10.28 -0.98
C SER A 310 4.84 -9.67 -1.17
N THR A 311 4.97 -8.65 -2.02
CA THR A 311 6.21 -7.87 -2.08
C THR A 311 6.19 -6.76 -1.02
N PRO A 312 7.34 -6.24 -0.54
CA PRO A 312 7.37 -5.23 0.50
C PRO A 312 6.66 -3.94 0.08
N HIS A 313 5.94 -3.30 1.02
CA HIS A 313 5.43 -1.94 0.86
C HIS A 313 6.55 -0.89 0.95
N GLY A 314 7.58 -1.15 1.73
CA GLY A 314 8.82 -0.37 1.80
C GLY A 314 8.72 1.00 2.44
N GLY A 315 7.65 1.29 3.21
CA GLY A 315 7.51 2.58 3.90
C GLY A 315 7.47 3.80 2.96
N GLY A 316 6.70 3.70 1.88
CA GLY A 316 6.67 4.71 0.80
C GLY A 316 7.71 4.45 -0.29
N GLY A 317 8.32 3.29 -0.27
CA GLY A 317 9.35 2.84 -1.20
C GLY A 317 8.82 1.96 -2.32
N PRO A 318 9.55 0.88 -2.64
CA PRO A 318 9.39 0.16 -3.90
C PRO A 318 8.01 -0.47 -4.01
N GLY A 319 7.23 0.01 -4.96
CA GLY A 319 5.97 -0.58 -5.35
C GLY A 319 6.05 -1.13 -6.76
N SER A 320 5.00 -1.81 -7.20
CA SER A 320 4.79 -2.17 -8.60
C SER A 320 3.30 -2.35 -8.84
N GLY A 321 2.83 -1.84 -9.96
CA GLY A 321 1.41 -1.87 -10.34
C GLY A 321 1.22 -2.21 -11.81
N PRO A 322 1.64 -3.41 -12.28
CA PRO A 322 1.36 -3.84 -13.65
C PRO A 322 -0.12 -3.71 -13.99
N VAL A 323 -0.41 -3.40 -15.26
CA VAL A 323 -1.78 -3.24 -15.76
C VAL A 323 -2.03 -4.29 -16.83
N VAL A 324 -2.97 -5.19 -16.54
CA VAL A 324 -3.45 -6.15 -17.53
C VAL A 324 -4.54 -5.52 -18.40
N LEU A 325 -4.53 -5.84 -19.68
CA LEU A 325 -5.34 -5.21 -20.73
C LEU A 325 -6.10 -6.25 -21.52
N SER A 326 -7.35 -5.91 -21.90
CA SER A 326 -8.14 -6.69 -22.84
C SER A 326 -7.51 -6.65 -24.25
N GLU A 327 -7.97 -7.52 -25.15
CA GLU A 327 -7.56 -7.51 -26.56
C GLU A 327 -7.82 -6.12 -27.20
N ALA A 328 -8.91 -5.47 -26.83
CA ALA A 328 -9.29 -4.16 -27.35
C ALA A 328 -8.35 -3.03 -26.88
N LEU A 329 -7.72 -3.14 -25.71
CA LEU A 329 -6.84 -2.12 -25.15
C LEU A 329 -5.35 -2.45 -25.26
N SER A 330 -4.99 -3.71 -25.49
CA SER A 330 -3.59 -4.13 -25.60
C SER A 330 -2.75 -3.34 -26.61
N PRO A 331 -3.25 -2.97 -27.83
CA PRO A 331 -2.51 -2.18 -28.78
C PRO A 331 -2.11 -0.79 -28.28
N TYR A 332 -2.83 -0.25 -27.31
CA TYR A 332 -2.62 1.09 -26.73
C TYR A 332 -1.75 1.08 -25.49
N GLY A 333 -1.19 -0.08 -25.11
CA GLY A 333 -0.33 -0.21 -23.96
C GLY A 333 0.96 0.62 -24.06
N PRO A 334 1.58 0.98 -22.91
CA PRO A 334 2.81 1.77 -22.91
C PRO A 334 4.04 0.96 -23.34
N LEU A 335 5.06 1.70 -23.79
CA LEU A 335 6.42 1.19 -23.99
C LEU A 335 7.25 1.34 -22.69
N PRO A 336 8.32 0.56 -22.49
CA PRO A 336 8.71 -0.61 -23.26
C PRO A 336 7.96 -1.88 -22.82
N PHE A 337 8.00 -2.91 -23.66
CA PHE A 337 7.57 -4.27 -23.31
C PHE A 337 8.57 -5.32 -23.79
N THR A 338 8.51 -6.53 -23.25
CA THR A 338 9.36 -7.65 -23.66
C THR A 338 8.69 -8.48 -24.75
N GLU A 339 9.46 -8.88 -25.75
CA GLU A 339 9.04 -9.81 -26.81
C GLU A 339 9.93 -11.02 -26.84
N ARG A 340 9.35 -12.22 -26.69
CA ARG A 340 10.07 -13.49 -26.76
C ARG A 340 10.01 -14.06 -28.17
N HIS A 341 11.17 -14.31 -28.78
CA HIS A 341 11.30 -14.90 -30.08
C HIS A 341 11.26 -16.44 -30.03
N ALA A 342 11.07 -17.06 -31.19
CA ALA A 342 10.95 -18.52 -31.32
C ALA A 342 12.21 -19.28 -30.86
N ASP A 343 13.37 -18.68 -30.93
CA ASP A 343 14.66 -19.20 -30.45
C ASP A 343 14.85 -19.05 -28.92
N GLY A 344 13.88 -18.41 -28.25
CA GLY A 344 13.89 -18.14 -26.82
C GLY A 344 14.58 -16.84 -26.42
N HIS A 345 15.21 -16.13 -27.35
CA HIS A 345 15.77 -14.81 -27.10
C HIS A 345 14.66 -13.81 -26.76
N ILE A 346 14.93 -12.87 -25.86
CA ILE A 346 13.98 -11.84 -25.47
C ILE A 346 14.56 -10.47 -25.85
N THR A 347 13.80 -9.73 -26.62
CA THR A 347 14.11 -8.33 -26.95
C THR A 347 13.24 -7.39 -26.14
N LEU A 348 13.74 -6.17 -25.97
CA LEU A 348 13.00 -5.07 -25.40
C LEU A 348 12.50 -4.20 -26.56
N VAL A 349 11.19 -4.06 -26.64
CA VAL A 349 10.54 -3.21 -27.65
C VAL A 349 10.38 -1.82 -27.08
N GLU A 350 11.06 -0.87 -27.70
CA GLU A 350 11.09 0.55 -27.34
C GLU A 350 10.68 1.42 -28.54
N GLU A 351 10.62 2.73 -28.39
CA GLU A 351 10.15 3.66 -29.45
C GLU A 351 10.90 3.49 -30.77
N GLU A 352 12.22 3.21 -30.70
CA GLU A 352 13.07 3.05 -31.88
C GLU A 352 12.91 1.69 -32.57
N THR A 353 12.38 0.70 -31.83
CA THR A 353 12.28 -0.69 -32.30
C THR A 353 10.84 -1.16 -32.47
N VAL A 354 9.87 -0.38 -32.01
CA VAL A 354 8.46 -0.76 -32.02
C VAL A 354 7.91 -0.96 -33.46
N GLY A 355 8.31 -0.12 -34.41
CA GLY A 355 7.84 -0.19 -35.79
C GLY A 355 6.32 -0.25 -35.90
N ASP A 356 5.81 -1.15 -36.74
CA ASP A 356 4.37 -1.36 -36.94
C ASP A 356 3.72 -2.27 -35.88
N ARG A 357 4.47 -2.75 -34.86
CA ARG A 357 3.98 -3.71 -33.87
C ARG A 357 3.00 -3.10 -32.88
N HIS A 358 3.24 -1.86 -32.46
CA HIS A 358 2.37 -1.11 -31.54
C HIS A 358 2.33 0.38 -31.93
N PRO A 359 1.82 0.71 -33.14
CA PRO A 359 1.77 2.08 -33.63
C PRO A 359 0.85 2.98 -32.80
N ASP A 360 -0.10 2.37 -32.08
CA ASP A 360 -1.12 3.07 -31.28
C ASP A 360 -0.74 3.25 -29.81
N SER A 361 0.48 2.84 -29.39
CA SER A 361 0.96 3.03 -28.03
C SER A 361 0.95 4.51 -27.66
N PHE A 362 0.46 4.82 -26.45
CA PHE A 362 0.48 6.20 -25.96
C PHE A 362 1.89 6.67 -25.49
N GLY A 363 2.92 5.82 -25.56
CA GLY A 363 4.29 6.13 -25.16
C GLY A 363 4.70 5.58 -23.81
N ARG A 364 5.59 6.24 -23.08
CA ARG A 364 6.17 5.76 -21.82
C ARG A 364 5.43 6.23 -20.59
N MET A 365 5.31 5.32 -19.62
CA MET A 365 4.90 5.66 -18.26
C MET A 365 6.10 6.02 -17.36
N THR A 366 7.25 5.39 -17.59
CA THR A 366 8.47 5.55 -16.76
C THR A 366 9.72 5.47 -17.62
N ALA A 367 10.85 5.95 -17.06
CA ALA A 367 12.15 5.89 -17.73
C ALA A 367 12.75 4.46 -17.80
N PHE A 368 12.25 3.51 -16.98
CA PHE A 368 12.77 2.15 -16.86
C PHE A 368 11.73 1.11 -17.26
N HIS A 369 12.14 -0.16 -17.22
CA HIS A 369 11.36 -1.32 -17.64
C HIS A 369 10.42 -1.84 -16.56
N GLY A 370 10.43 -1.24 -15.38
CA GLY A 370 9.66 -1.62 -14.20
C GLY A 370 10.56 -1.89 -12.98
N GLN A 371 9.96 -2.42 -11.92
CA GLN A 371 10.62 -2.64 -10.63
C GLN A 371 11.15 -4.07 -10.55
N MET A 372 12.38 -4.32 -11.07
CA MET A 372 12.95 -5.66 -11.19
C MET A 372 12.94 -6.45 -9.88
N GLY A 373 13.31 -5.80 -8.76
CA GLY A 373 13.29 -6.46 -7.45
C GLY A 373 11.88 -6.91 -7.02
N MET A 374 10.84 -6.16 -7.41
CA MET A 374 9.45 -6.55 -7.14
C MET A 374 9.00 -7.67 -8.06
N PHE A 375 9.43 -7.65 -9.32
CA PHE A 375 9.11 -8.71 -10.28
C PHE A 375 9.70 -10.05 -9.83
N THR A 376 10.96 -10.06 -9.40
CA THR A 376 11.62 -11.27 -8.90
C THR A 376 10.89 -11.83 -7.67
N ARG A 377 10.48 -10.98 -6.73
CA ARG A 377 9.73 -11.40 -5.54
C ARG A 377 8.35 -11.96 -5.90
N ALA A 378 7.61 -11.25 -6.74
CA ALA A 378 6.26 -11.66 -7.15
C ALA A 378 6.29 -12.97 -7.95
N LEU A 379 7.22 -13.12 -8.88
CA LEU A 379 7.38 -14.38 -9.62
C LEU A 379 7.75 -15.53 -8.69
N THR A 380 8.68 -15.30 -7.74
CA THR A 380 9.03 -16.30 -6.73
C THR A 380 7.82 -16.71 -5.90
N TYR A 381 6.98 -15.75 -5.51
CA TYR A 381 5.73 -16.00 -4.78
C TYR A 381 4.79 -16.90 -5.60
N ILE A 382 4.53 -16.54 -6.85
CA ILE A 382 3.66 -17.32 -7.76
C ILE A 382 4.18 -18.74 -7.91
N LEU A 383 5.46 -18.90 -8.24
CA LEU A 383 6.06 -20.21 -8.47
C LEU A 383 6.11 -21.08 -7.21
N SER A 384 6.33 -20.47 -6.02
CA SER A 384 6.39 -21.20 -4.75
C SER A 384 5.02 -21.68 -4.27
N HIS A 385 3.95 -20.98 -4.60
CA HIS A 385 2.56 -21.36 -4.25
C HIS A 385 1.94 -22.30 -5.28
N GLY A 386 2.25 -22.10 -6.55
CA GLY A 386 1.56 -22.81 -7.64
C GLY A 386 0.07 -22.46 -7.71
N ALA A 387 -0.64 -23.10 -8.61
CA ALA A 387 -2.07 -22.83 -8.84
C ALA A 387 -2.94 -23.10 -7.59
N ASP A 388 -2.69 -24.22 -6.92
CA ASP A 388 -3.46 -24.60 -5.72
C ASP A 388 -3.17 -23.67 -4.54
N GLY A 389 -1.91 -23.31 -4.35
CA GLY A 389 -1.52 -22.38 -3.28
C GLY A 389 -2.09 -20.97 -3.49
N LEU A 390 -2.10 -20.45 -4.73
CA LEU A 390 -2.70 -19.14 -5.02
C LEU A 390 -4.21 -19.14 -4.79
N ARG A 391 -4.90 -20.24 -5.14
CA ARG A 391 -6.31 -20.41 -4.81
C ARG A 391 -6.54 -20.43 -3.30
N GLN A 392 -5.70 -21.16 -2.56
CA GLN A 392 -5.77 -21.24 -1.10
C GLN A 392 -5.55 -19.86 -0.44
N VAL A 393 -4.65 -19.03 -0.97
CA VAL A 393 -4.45 -17.64 -0.52
C VAL A 393 -5.76 -16.86 -0.49
N ALA A 394 -6.53 -16.88 -1.58
CA ALA A 394 -7.81 -16.19 -1.65
C ALA A 394 -8.85 -16.78 -0.68
N GLU A 395 -8.92 -18.10 -0.56
CA GLU A 395 -9.83 -18.79 0.33
C GLU A 395 -9.57 -18.48 1.80
N ASP A 396 -8.29 -18.53 2.22
CA ASP A 396 -7.91 -18.27 3.61
C ASP A 396 -8.05 -16.79 3.95
N ALA A 397 -7.79 -15.86 3.01
CA ALA A 397 -8.03 -14.44 3.22
C ALA A 397 -9.51 -14.16 3.51
N VAL A 398 -10.40 -14.76 2.73
CA VAL A 398 -11.86 -14.64 2.92
C VAL A 398 -12.31 -15.33 4.22
N LEU A 399 -11.76 -16.50 4.53
CA LEU A 399 -12.07 -17.23 5.77
C LEU A 399 -11.68 -16.40 7.01
N ASN A 400 -10.47 -15.84 7.02
CA ASN A 400 -9.96 -15.06 8.14
C ASN A 400 -10.77 -13.77 8.37
N ALA A 401 -11.15 -13.07 7.29
CA ALA A 401 -11.99 -11.88 7.39
C ALA A 401 -13.37 -12.19 7.95
N ASN A 402 -13.99 -13.29 7.51
CA ASN A 402 -15.28 -13.74 8.05
C ASN A 402 -15.18 -14.21 9.50
N TYR A 403 -14.05 -14.82 9.88
CA TYR A 403 -13.81 -15.17 11.29
C TYR A 403 -13.78 -13.91 12.18
N VAL A 404 -13.10 -12.85 11.75
CA VAL A 404 -13.08 -11.56 12.46
C VAL A 404 -14.48 -10.95 12.49
N LEU A 405 -15.18 -10.90 11.33
CA LEU A 405 -16.54 -10.33 11.24
C LEU A 405 -17.49 -10.99 12.24
N ARG A 406 -17.60 -12.32 12.20
CA ARG A 406 -18.52 -13.09 13.06
C ARG A 406 -18.14 -13.06 14.53
N SER A 407 -16.87 -12.86 14.83
CA SER A 407 -16.38 -12.76 16.21
C SER A 407 -16.64 -11.38 16.85
N LEU A 408 -16.99 -10.36 16.09
CA LEU A 408 -17.13 -8.98 16.60
C LEU A 408 -18.50 -8.34 16.33
N GLU A 409 -19.35 -8.93 15.49
CA GLU A 409 -20.67 -8.37 15.13
C GLU A 409 -21.66 -8.23 16.30
N ASP A 410 -21.38 -8.86 17.43
CA ASP A 410 -22.17 -8.73 18.68
C ASP A 410 -21.77 -7.48 19.50
N VAL A 411 -20.55 -6.95 19.29
CA VAL A 411 -20.03 -5.78 20.01
C VAL A 411 -19.79 -4.56 19.12
N LEU A 412 -19.66 -4.75 17.82
CA LEU A 412 -19.52 -3.69 16.82
C LEU A 412 -20.68 -3.75 15.81
N ASP A 413 -21.15 -2.61 15.36
CA ASP A 413 -22.09 -2.55 14.24
C ASP A 413 -21.36 -2.99 12.95
N ALA A 414 -21.94 -3.94 12.24
CA ALA A 414 -21.44 -4.46 10.97
C ALA A 414 -22.48 -4.15 9.88
N PRO A 415 -22.36 -3.02 9.17
CA PRO A 415 -23.40 -2.49 8.29
C PRO A 415 -23.91 -3.48 7.24
N PHE A 416 -23.02 -4.31 6.71
CA PHE A 416 -23.33 -5.29 5.67
C PHE A 416 -23.32 -6.75 6.17
N GLY A 417 -23.11 -6.98 7.47
CA GLY A 417 -23.01 -8.32 8.06
C GLY A 417 -24.28 -9.18 7.88
N ALA A 418 -25.46 -8.55 7.90
CA ALA A 418 -26.72 -9.22 7.66
C ALA A 418 -26.94 -9.64 6.18
N ALA A 419 -26.26 -8.99 5.24
CA ALA A 419 -26.34 -9.31 3.81
C ALA A 419 -25.58 -10.58 3.41
N GLY A 420 -24.77 -11.14 4.32
CA GLY A 420 -23.99 -12.36 4.09
C GLY A 420 -22.53 -12.27 4.52
N PRO A 421 -21.69 -13.20 4.05
CA PRO A 421 -20.26 -13.17 4.32
C PRO A 421 -19.58 -12.01 3.57
N CYS A 422 -18.53 -11.46 4.18
CA CYS A 422 -17.62 -10.55 3.49
C CYS A 422 -16.61 -11.32 2.62
N MET A 423 -15.88 -10.59 1.79
CA MET A 423 -14.71 -11.11 1.10
C MET A 423 -13.49 -11.06 2.06
N HIS A 424 -12.37 -10.51 1.65
CA HIS A 424 -11.10 -10.51 2.40
C HIS A 424 -11.01 -9.46 3.52
N GLU A 425 -11.97 -8.57 3.63
CA GLU A 425 -11.98 -7.51 4.64
C GLU A 425 -13.38 -7.36 5.26
N ALA A 426 -13.39 -7.08 6.57
CA ALA A 426 -14.59 -6.87 7.36
C ALA A 426 -14.74 -5.38 7.69
N ILE A 427 -15.93 -4.83 7.47
CA ILE A 427 -16.26 -3.44 7.80
C ILE A 427 -17.16 -3.39 9.02
N PHE A 428 -16.79 -2.51 9.96
CA PHE A 428 -17.56 -2.16 11.14
C PHE A 428 -17.77 -0.66 11.21
N SER A 429 -18.62 -0.20 12.11
CA SER A 429 -18.80 1.23 12.40
C SER A 429 -18.81 1.50 13.91
N ASP A 430 -18.62 2.78 14.27
CA ASP A 430 -18.71 3.25 15.66
C ASP A 430 -20.15 3.46 16.15
N LYS A 431 -21.13 3.09 15.34
CA LYS A 431 -22.53 3.09 15.75
C LYS A 431 -22.73 2.16 16.96
N GLY A 432 -23.22 2.72 18.03
CA GLY A 432 -23.39 2.00 19.30
C GLY A 432 -22.30 2.30 20.34
N PHE A 433 -21.29 3.11 20.01
CA PHE A 433 -20.42 3.70 21.02
C PHE A 433 -21.20 4.74 21.85
N ALA A 434 -20.78 4.95 23.09
CA ALA A 434 -21.38 5.97 23.95
C ALA A 434 -21.19 7.37 23.34
N GLU A 435 -22.05 8.29 23.69
CA GLU A 435 -21.99 9.67 23.21
C GLU A 435 -20.60 10.31 23.45
N GLY A 436 -20.03 10.92 22.41
CA GLY A 436 -18.73 11.56 22.43
C GLY A 436 -17.55 10.61 22.23
N PHE A 437 -17.78 9.34 21.90
CA PHE A 437 -16.76 8.38 21.48
C PHE A 437 -16.89 8.08 19.99
N SER A 438 -15.77 7.82 19.35
CA SER A 438 -15.71 7.61 17.91
C SER A 438 -14.59 6.62 17.51
N THR A 439 -14.54 6.29 16.24
CA THR A 439 -13.54 5.41 15.64
C THR A 439 -12.11 5.81 16.00
N ILE A 440 -11.77 7.12 16.05
CA ILE A 440 -10.42 7.57 16.41
C ILE A 440 -10.05 7.20 17.86
N ASP A 441 -11.02 7.16 18.78
CA ASP A 441 -10.78 6.77 20.17
C ASP A 441 -10.45 5.27 20.25
N ALA A 442 -11.19 4.44 19.50
CA ALA A 442 -10.92 3.02 19.38
C ALA A 442 -9.54 2.75 18.75
N ALA A 443 -9.20 3.46 17.68
CA ALA A 443 -7.90 3.33 17.02
C ALA A 443 -6.73 3.71 17.93
N LYS A 444 -6.84 4.82 18.66
CA LYS A 444 -5.79 5.23 19.62
C LYS A 444 -5.66 4.25 20.79
N ALA A 445 -6.76 3.64 21.24
CA ALA A 445 -6.72 2.61 22.28
C ALA A 445 -6.07 1.30 21.79
N LEU A 446 -6.22 0.93 20.51
CA LEU A 446 -5.53 -0.23 19.94
C LEU A 446 -4.00 -0.08 19.98
N ILE A 447 -3.47 1.14 19.87
CA ILE A 447 -2.03 1.40 20.04
C ILE A 447 -1.58 0.98 21.45
N ASP A 448 -2.37 1.28 22.49
CA ASP A 448 -2.10 0.85 23.86
C ASP A 448 -2.19 -0.68 24.02
N GLU A 449 -3.02 -1.35 23.23
CA GLU A 449 -3.08 -2.81 23.19
C GLU A 449 -1.91 -3.43 22.40
N GLY A 450 -1.13 -2.59 21.68
CA GLY A 450 0.06 -3.00 20.94
C GLY A 450 -0.22 -3.38 19.48
N PHE A 451 -1.36 -2.96 18.93
CA PHE A 451 -1.72 -3.20 17.53
C PHE A 451 -1.67 -1.91 16.71
N HIS A 452 -1.31 -2.04 15.44
CA HIS A 452 -1.59 -1.00 14.47
C HIS A 452 -3.11 -0.86 14.34
N PRO A 453 -3.67 0.36 14.29
CA PRO A 453 -5.09 0.53 14.04
C PRO A 453 -5.51 0.02 12.66
N MET A 454 -6.78 -0.36 12.54
CA MET A 454 -7.44 -0.61 11.27
C MET A 454 -7.58 0.67 10.45
N THR A 455 -7.97 0.57 9.19
CA THR A 455 -8.32 1.72 8.36
C THR A 455 -9.59 2.39 8.88
N MET A 456 -9.50 3.70 9.12
CA MET A 456 -10.57 4.50 9.72
C MET A 456 -11.24 5.39 8.69
N TYR A 457 -12.55 5.64 8.89
CA TYR A 457 -13.35 6.58 8.09
C TYR A 457 -13.33 6.30 6.58
N PHE A 458 -13.12 5.06 6.22
CA PHE A 458 -13.14 4.58 4.85
C PHE A 458 -13.76 3.16 4.79
N PRO A 459 -14.64 2.86 3.81
CA PRO A 459 -15.15 3.75 2.75
C PRO A 459 -16.11 4.82 3.27
N LEU A 460 -16.24 5.93 2.52
CA LEU A 460 -17.03 7.11 2.95
C LEU A 460 -18.53 6.84 3.07
N VAL A 461 -19.02 5.80 2.43
CA VAL A 461 -20.44 5.37 2.51
C VAL A 461 -20.84 4.80 3.87
N VAL A 462 -19.87 4.53 4.75
CA VAL A 462 -20.10 4.07 6.12
C VAL A 462 -19.59 5.12 7.11
N HIS A 463 -20.51 5.73 7.86
CA HIS A 463 -20.11 6.66 8.90
C HIS A 463 -19.33 5.95 10.01
N GLY A 464 -18.23 6.55 10.48
CA GLY A 464 -17.40 5.96 11.52
C GLY A 464 -16.78 4.62 11.14
N ALA A 465 -16.51 4.39 9.86
CA ALA A 465 -16.01 3.14 9.33
C ALA A 465 -14.71 2.68 10.02
N MET A 466 -14.64 1.39 10.28
CA MET A 466 -13.48 0.63 10.75
C MET A 466 -13.31 -0.57 9.83
N LEU A 467 -12.35 -0.50 8.90
CA LEU A 467 -12.13 -1.54 7.90
C LEU A 467 -10.91 -2.39 8.28
N VAL A 468 -11.12 -3.70 8.39
CA VAL A 468 -10.14 -4.68 8.88
C VAL A 468 -9.87 -5.73 7.81
N GLU A 469 -8.63 -5.82 7.34
CA GLU A 469 -8.14 -6.88 6.46
C GLU A 469 -7.08 -7.71 7.20
N PRO A 470 -7.42 -8.93 7.68
CA PRO A 470 -6.47 -9.73 8.45
C PRO A 470 -5.44 -10.45 7.60
N THR A 471 -5.68 -10.63 6.32
CA THR A 471 -4.94 -11.44 5.34
C THR A 471 -4.95 -12.95 5.61
N GLU A 472 -4.47 -13.73 4.65
CA GLU A 472 -4.34 -15.19 4.77
C GLU A 472 -3.12 -15.62 5.61
N THR A 473 -2.16 -14.71 5.82
CA THR A 473 -0.91 -15.06 6.50
C THR A 473 -1.04 -15.15 8.01
N GLU A 474 -2.17 -14.73 8.55
CA GLU A 474 -2.40 -14.70 9.99
C GLU A 474 -2.93 -16.04 10.51
N SER A 475 -2.33 -16.49 11.61
CA SER A 475 -2.82 -17.68 12.30
C SER A 475 -4.08 -17.37 13.11
N LYS A 476 -4.90 -18.42 13.38
CA LYS A 476 -6.05 -18.27 14.26
C LYS A 476 -5.67 -17.66 15.62
N ALA A 477 -4.52 -18.01 16.17
CA ALA A 477 -4.06 -17.47 17.45
C ALA A 477 -3.79 -15.96 17.38
N ALA A 478 -3.20 -15.47 16.28
CA ALA A 478 -3.00 -14.03 16.05
C ALA A 478 -4.33 -13.31 15.88
N LEU A 479 -5.27 -13.91 15.14
CA LEU A 479 -6.62 -13.38 15.00
C LEU A 479 -7.36 -13.30 16.33
N ASP A 480 -7.29 -14.35 17.16
CA ASP A 480 -7.91 -14.38 18.49
C ASP A 480 -7.37 -13.26 19.41
N GLN A 481 -6.07 -13.00 19.35
CA GLN A 481 -5.45 -11.90 20.10
C GLN A 481 -5.97 -10.53 19.65
N PHE A 482 -6.03 -10.29 18.34
CA PHE A 482 -6.54 -9.05 17.79
C PHE A 482 -8.04 -8.87 18.09
N ILE A 483 -8.83 -9.92 17.88
CA ILE A 483 -10.28 -9.93 18.21
C ILE A 483 -10.49 -9.61 19.68
N GLY A 484 -9.71 -10.23 20.58
CA GLY A 484 -9.79 -9.95 22.01
C GLY A 484 -9.48 -8.49 22.35
N ALA A 485 -8.45 -7.91 21.72
CA ALA A 485 -8.10 -6.50 21.91
C ALA A 485 -9.19 -5.55 21.38
N LEU A 486 -9.66 -5.77 20.16
CA LEU A 486 -10.68 -4.91 19.55
C LEU A 486 -12.03 -5.03 20.27
N ARG A 487 -12.41 -6.24 20.72
CA ARG A 487 -13.59 -6.47 21.56
C ARG A 487 -13.50 -5.68 22.88
N SER A 488 -12.37 -5.77 23.59
CA SER A 488 -12.14 -5.01 24.82
C SER A 488 -12.29 -3.51 24.60
N VAL A 489 -11.73 -2.99 23.51
CA VAL A 489 -11.86 -1.57 23.16
C VAL A 489 -13.32 -1.20 22.85
N ALA A 490 -14.02 -2.02 22.05
CA ALA A 490 -15.41 -1.79 21.68
C ALA A 490 -16.36 -1.78 22.89
N GLU A 491 -16.21 -2.75 23.81
CA GLU A 491 -16.99 -2.84 25.04
C GLU A 491 -16.75 -1.61 25.94
N ARG A 492 -15.51 -1.15 26.05
CA ARG A 492 -15.17 0.06 26.81
C ARG A 492 -15.74 1.31 26.14
N ALA A 493 -15.72 1.41 24.81
CA ALA A 493 -16.30 2.53 24.08
C ALA A 493 -17.85 2.58 24.23
N ARG A 494 -18.50 1.43 24.22
CA ARG A 494 -19.95 1.31 24.50
C ARG A 494 -20.31 1.67 25.94
N ALA A 495 -19.43 1.34 26.88
CA ALA A 495 -19.62 1.68 28.30
C ALA A 495 -19.25 3.13 28.64
N GLY A 496 -18.69 3.89 27.71
CA GLY A 496 -18.29 5.28 27.92
C GLY A 496 -17.04 5.44 28.79
N ASP A 497 -16.07 4.50 28.70
CA ASP A 497 -14.81 4.57 29.46
C ASP A 497 -14.00 5.83 29.06
N PRO A 498 -13.85 6.82 29.98
CA PRO A 498 -13.21 8.08 29.66
C PRO A 498 -11.73 7.93 29.29
N SER A 499 -11.07 6.83 29.69
CA SER A 499 -9.68 6.59 29.37
C SER A 499 -9.42 6.44 27.86
N LEU A 500 -10.41 6.02 27.09
CA LEU A 500 -10.29 5.92 25.63
C LEU A 500 -10.10 7.30 24.97
N ARG A 501 -10.65 8.36 25.54
CA ARG A 501 -10.55 9.72 25.01
C ARG A 501 -9.17 10.33 25.19
N THR A 502 -8.35 9.77 26.05
CA THR A 502 -6.96 10.20 26.33
C THR A 502 -5.91 9.24 25.81
N ALA A 503 -6.33 8.07 25.29
CA ALA A 503 -5.41 7.11 24.65
C ALA A 503 -4.73 7.75 23.40
N PRO A 504 -3.48 7.33 23.08
CA PRO A 504 -2.70 6.28 23.71
C PRO A 504 -1.99 6.78 24.99
N HIS A 505 -1.84 5.89 25.99
CA HIS A 505 -1.19 6.20 27.27
C HIS A 505 0.24 5.67 27.36
N PHE A 506 0.57 4.65 26.57
CA PHE A 506 1.84 3.94 26.65
C PHE A 506 2.77 4.24 25.47
N ALA A 507 2.27 4.89 24.42
CA ALA A 507 3.12 5.41 23.37
C ALA A 507 3.92 6.63 23.86
N PRO A 508 5.10 6.92 23.28
CA PRO A 508 5.92 8.08 23.65
C PRO A 508 5.19 9.42 23.44
N ARG A 509 4.23 9.44 22.55
CA ARG A 509 3.37 10.59 22.26
C ARG A 509 1.91 10.24 22.51
N SER A 510 1.23 11.10 23.23
CA SER A 510 -0.22 11.03 23.41
C SER A 510 -0.95 11.61 22.18
N ARG A 511 -2.16 12.14 22.35
CA ARG A 511 -2.92 12.78 21.26
C ARG A 511 -2.16 13.95 20.66
N LEU A 512 -2.04 13.94 19.33
CA LEU A 512 -1.42 15.02 18.55
C LEU A 512 -2.49 15.97 18.02
N ASP A 513 -2.12 17.24 17.79
CA ASP A 513 -2.94 18.14 16.99
C ASP A 513 -2.78 17.78 15.49
N GLU A 514 -3.57 16.83 15.05
CA GLU A 514 -3.53 16.28 13.68
C GLU A 514 -3.91 17.36 12.64
N THR A 515 -4.79 18.28 13.00
CA THR A 515 -5.19 19.40 12.15
C THR A 515 -4.02 20.37 11.93
N LEU A 516 -3.31 20.71 12.98
CA LEU A 516 -2.13 21.57 12.87
C LEU A 516 -1.01 20.88 12.08
N ALA A 517 -0.78 19.59 12.35
CA ALA A 517 0.22 18.81 11.64
C ALA A 517 -0.07 18.70 10.13
N ALA A 518 -1.32 18.55 9.74
CA ALA A 518 -1.73 18.51 8.34
C ALA A 518 -1.64 19.88 7.65
N ARG A 519 -2.06 20.96 8.33
CA ARG A 519 -2.14 22.29 7.73
C ARG A 519 -0.82 23.07 7.76
N LYS A 520 0.04 22.81 8.76
CA LYS A 520 1.33 23.50 8.95
C LYS A 520 2.44 22.50 9.30
N PRO A 521 2.76 21.57 8.41
CA PRO A 521 3.77 20.56 8.67
C PRO A 521 5.15 21.19 8.83
N LYS A 522 5.93 20.72 9.83
CA LYS A 522 7.35 21.06 9.96
C LYS A 522 8.15 20.02 9.17
N LEU A 523 8.64 20.41 8.00
CA LEU A 523 9.29 19.50 7.05
C LEU A 523 10.81 19.43 7.22
N VAL A 524 11.37 20.26 8.10
CA VAL A 524 12.81 20.30 8.38
C VAL A 524 13.03 20.36 9.89
N TRP A 525 14.08 19.70 10.34
CA TRP A 525 14.56 19.88 11.71
C TRP A 525 15.21 21.26 11.85
N ARG A 526 14.94 21.93 12.97
CA ARG A 526 15.65 23.15 13.40
C ARG A 526 15.97 22.98 14.87
N GLU A 527 17.17 23.39 15.25
CA GLU A 527 17.56 23.43 16.64
C GLU A 527 16.53 24.23 17.44
N PRO A 528 16.03 23.69 18.56
CA PRO A 528 15.12 24.44 19.42
C PRO A 528 15.79 25.74 19.84
N GLU A 529 15.10 26.87 19.66
CA GLU A 529 15.57 28.13 20.24
C GLU A 529 15.75 27.91 21.75
N ALA A 530 16.95 28.25 22.26
CA ALA A 530 17.25 28.18 23.69
C ALA A 530 16.23 29.04 24.43
N THR A 531 15.18 28.44 24.96
CA THR A 531 14.31 29.09 25.92
C THR A 531 15.19 29.44 27.10
N ALA A 532 15.40 30.73 27.33
CA ALA A 532 16.05 31.23 28.53
C ALA A 532 15.30 30.57 29.70
N VAL A 533 15.95 29.61 30.34
CA VAL A 533 15.49 29.06 31.61
C VAL A 533 15.61 30.26 32.57
N ALA A 534 14.46 30.88 32.88
CA ALA A 534 14.39 31.82 33.98
C ALA A 534 14.86 31.06 35.22
N ALA A 535 15.99 31.47 35.75
CA ALA A 535 16.47 31.00 37.01
C ALA A 535 15.44 31.42 38.07
N GLU A 536 14.70 30.47 38.62
CA GLU A 536 14.07 30.52 39.92
C GLU A 536 14.62 29.40 40.80
#